data_b6dd1ecf97b3c193902ee1e4929408df
#
_entry.id   b6dd1ecf97b3c193902ee1e4929408df
#
_cell.length_a   1.000
_cell.length_b   1.000
_cell.length_c   1.000
_cell.angle_alpha   90.00
_cell.angle_beta   90.00
_cell.angle_gamma   90.00
#
_symmetry.space_group_name_H-M   'P 1'
#
loop_
_entity.id
_entity.type
_entity.pdbx_description
1 polymer ?
#
loop_
_entity_poly.entity_id
_entity_poly.type
_entity_poly.pdbx_seq_one_letter_code
_entity_poly.pdbx_strand_id
1 'polypeptide(L)'
;LAVMRVLFAILGAGVIFAYSVLGAVLMTRWELEVASGLPLEDTVAEMIAAEQSYDVAAGVIFGALGGLLAIGWLVGTLGHRFGLSGWFSASLWGGIIAFGAPAYFFASFGNMNSVGDTFYDWNSQAAFEVVSPLYVLSGAGALFAIVALVIGLVQVSAAARKAGRVGDARARVSATTR
;
A
#
# COMPACT_ATOMS: atom_id res chain seq x y z
N LEU A 1 -16.62 -12.61 -15.62
CA LEU A 1 -15.15 -12.43 -15.42
C LEU A 1 -14.71 -11.00 -15.76
N ALA A 2 -15.15 -10.37 -16.87
CA ALA A 2 -14.77 -9.01 -17.23
C ALA A 2 -15.23 -7.97 -16.20
N VAL A 3 -16.49 -8.05 -15.74
CA VAL A 3 -17.06 -7.14 -14.73
C VAL A 3 -16.29 -7.22 -13.41
N MET A 4 -16.00 -8.42 -12.92
CA MET A 4 -15.23 -8.59 -11.66
C MET A 4 -13.83 -7.97 -11.74
N ARG A 5 -13.16 -8.08 -12.91
CA ARG A 5 -11.87 -7.46 -13.11
C ARG A 5 -11.95 -5.93 -13.12
N VAL A 6 -12.97 -5.37 -13.78
CA VAL A 6 -13.18 -3.92 -13.79
C VAL A 6 -13.45 -3.40 -12.38
N LEU A 7 -14.30 -4.08 -11.61
CA LEU A 7 -14.55 -3.73 -10.22
C LEU A 7 -13.28 -3.81 -9.37
N PHE A 8 -12.50 -4.87 -9.50
CA PHE A 8 -11.24 -5.04 -8.79
C PHE A 8 -10.21 -3.96 -9.16
N ALA A 9 -10.14 -3.57 -10.44
CA ALA A 9 -9.27 -2.51 -10.90
C ALA A 9 -9.66 -1.15 -10.30
N ILE A 10 -10.95 -0.79 -10.36
CA ILE A 10 -11.46 0.49 -9.87
C ILE A 10 -11.37 0.58 -8.35
N LEU A 11 -11.86 -0.43 -7.63
CA LEU A 11 -11.81 -0.45 -6.16
C LEU A 11 -10.36 -0.47 -5.65
N GLY A 12 -9.51 -1.27 -6.28
CA GLY A 12 -8.09 -1.34 -5.92
C GLY A 12 -7.37 0.01 -6.14
N ALA A 13 -7.60 0.67 -7.27
CA ALA A 13 -7.06 2.00 -7.53
C ALA A 13 -7.62 3.04 -6.54
N GLY A 14 -8.92 2.98 -6.26
CA GLY A 14 -9.58 3.88 -5.29
C GLY A 14 -8.98 3.77 -3.88
N VAL A 15 -8.72 2.56 -3.42
CA VAL A 15 -8.08 2.33 -2.09
C VAL A 15 -6.65 2.86 -2.07
N ILE A 16 -5.83 2.59 -3.11
CA ILE A 16 -4.46 3.11 -3.20
C ILE A 16 -4.48 4.65 -3.19
N PHE A 17 -5.36 5.26 -3.98
CA PHE A 17 -5.47 6.71 -4.07
C PHE A 17 -5.94 7.33 -2.74
N ALA A 18 -6.99 6.78 -2.12
CA ALA A 18 -7.49 7.26 -0.84
C ALA A 18 -6.43 7.14 0.26
N TYR A 19 -5.68 6.03 0.29
CA TYR A 19 -4.57 5.83 1.21
C TYR A 19 -3.51 6.93 1.06
N SER A 20 -3.13 7.23 -0.18
CA SER A 20 -2.08 8.22 -0.46
C SER A 20 -2.50 9.65 -0.14
N VAL A 21 -3.75 10.02 -0.44
CA VAL A 21 -4.29 11.34 -0.10
C VAL A 21 -4.41 11.49 1.42
N LEU A 22 -4.97 10.50 2.10
CA LEU A 22 -5.07 10.51 3.56
C LEU A 22 -3.69 10.61 4.22
N GLY A 23 -2.73 9.80 3.78
CA GLY A 23 -1.36 9.85 4.29
C GLY A 23 -0.70 11.21 4.07
N ALA A 24 -0.87 11.82 2.90
CA ALA A 24 -0.35 13.16 2.63
C ALA A 24 -0.95 14.21 3.57
N VAL A 25 -2.27 14.19 3.80
CA VAL A 25 -2.94 15.12 4.71
C VAL A 25 -2.52 14.88 6.16
N LEU A 26 -2.40 13.63 6.58
CA LEU A 26 -1.95 13.29 7.93
C LEU A 26 -0.56 13.86 8.20
N MET A 27 0.44 13.53 7.38
CA MET A 27 1.84 13.91 7.62
C MET A 27 2.13 15.41 7.46
N THR A 28 1.25 16.14 6.75
CA THR A 28 1.43 17.59 6.54
C THR A 28 0.53 18.43 7.42
N ARG A 29 -0.46 17.84 8.09
CA ARG A 29 -1.41 18.60 8.88
C ARG A 29 -1.88 17.91 10.15
N TRP A 30 -2.73 16.88 10.02
CA TRP A 30 -3.50 16.38 11.17
C TRP A 30 -2.64 15.75 12.26
N GLU A 31 -1.59 15.03 11.88
CA GLU A 31 -0.67 14.43 12.85
C GLU A 31 0.07 15.52 13.65
N LEU A 32 0.44 16.64 13.00
CA LEU A 32 1.11 17.75 13.63
C LEU A 32 0.16 18.50 14.59
N GLU A 33 -1.07 18.78 14.13
CA GLU A 33 -2.09 19.46 14.92
C GLU A 33 -2.44 18.69 16.22
N VAL A 34 -2.60 17.35 16.12
CA VAL A 34 -2.91 16.55 17.31
C VAL A 34 -1.69 16.35 18.22
N ALA A 35 -0.50 16.31 17.65
CA ALA A 35 0.75 16.18 18.39
C ALA A 35 1.07 17.45 19.21
N SER A 36 0.92 18.63 18.60
CA SER A 36 1.18 19.94 19.25
C SER A 36 0.02 20.41 20.12
N GLY A 37 -1.21 19.96 19.82
CA GLY A 37 -2.43 20.51 20.41
C GLY A 37 -2.83 21.90 19.88
N LEU A 38 -2.20 22.35 18.80
CA LEU A 38 -2.40 23.66 18.17
C LEU A 38 -2.88 23.52 16.71
N PRO A 39 -3.56 24.53 16.15
CA PRO A 39 -3.78 24.61 14.72
C PRO A 39 -2.46 24.57 13.94
N LEU A 40 -2.48 24.09 12.69
CA LEU A 40 -1.26 23.94 11.88
C LEU A 40 -0.45 25.24 11.77
N GLU A 41 -1.10 26.37 11.58
CA GLU A 41 -0.43 27.67 11.42
C GLU A 41 0.38 28.05 12.66
N ASP A 42 -0.19 27.84 13.86
CA ASP A 42 0.46 28.11 15.14
C ASP A 42 1.57 27.08 15.40
N THR A 43 1.31 25.79 15.09
CA THR A 43 2.32 24.73 15.19
C THR A 43 3.56 25.06 14.35
N VAL A 44 3.36 25.45 13.11
CA VAL A 44 4.46 25.81 12.20
C VAL A 44 5.18 27.08 12.65
N ALA A 45 4.45 28.07 13.18
CA ALA A 45 5.06 29.30 13.70
C ALA A 45 5.98 29.00 14.90
N GLU A 46 5.55 28.16 15.83
CA GLU A 46 6.36 27.73 16.98
C GLU A 46 7.58 26.89 16.54
N MET A 47 7.41 25.98 15.56
CA MET A 47 8.53 25.21 14.98
C MET A 47 9.59 26.15 14.41
N ILE A 48 9.18 27.16 13.62
CA ILE A 48 10.11 28.12 13.03
C ILE A 48 10.78 28.96 14.13
N ALA A 49 10.06 29.38 15.16
CA ALA A 49 10.63 30.10 16.28
C ALA A 49 11.67 29.27 17.08
N ALA A 50 11.50 27.96 17.10
CA ALA A 50 12.44 26.99 17.67
C ALA A 50 13.56 26.56 16.71
N GLU A 51 13.75 27.24 15.59
CA GLU A 51 14.72 26.93 14.53
C GLU A 51 14.51 25.51 13.89
N GLN A 52 13.30 24.97 14.00
CA GLN A 52 12.88 23.74 13.36
C GLN A 52 12.28 23.99 11.98
N SER A 53 12.25 22.95 11.13
CA SER A 53 11.72 23.05 9.77
C SER A 53 10.35 22.36 9.67
N TYR A 54 9.49 22.94 8.84
CA TYR A 54 8.28 22.31 8.35
C TYR A 54 8.38 22.08 6.85
N ASP A 55 8.13 20.84 6.40
CA ASP A 55 8.22 20.47 5.01
C ASP A 55 6.92 19.83 4.50
N VAL A 56 6.33 20.44 3.49
CA VAL A 56 5.16 19.95 2.75
C VAL A 56 5.55 18.97 1.64
N ALA A 57 6.81 19.03 1.15
CA ALA A 57 7.22 18.29 -0.03
C ALA A 57 7.09 16.77 0.16
N ALA A 58 7.40 16.26 1.35
CA ALA A 58 7.27 14.83 1.66
C ALA A 58 5.83 14.34 1.44
N GLY A 59 4.82 15.09 1.93
CA GLY A 59 3.42 14.77 1.72
C GLY A 59 2.98 14.87 0.26
N VAL A 60 3.44 15.89 -0.46
CA VAL A 60 3.16 16.04 -1.90
C VAL A 60 3.75 14.88 -2.69
N ILE A 61 5.00 14.49 -2.41
CA ILE A 61 5.66 13.36 -3.07
C ILE A 61 4.93 12.06 -2.74
N PHE A 62 4.58 11.82 -1.47
CA PHE A 62 3.84 10.63 -1.05
C PHE A 62 2.50 10.53 -1.78
N GLY A 63 1.72 11.61 -1.82
CA GLY A 63 0.44 11.67 -2.52
C GLY A 63 0.57 11.46 -4.02
N ALA A 64 1.57 12.09 -4.66
CA ALA A 64 1.83 11.96 -6.08
C ALA A 64 2.25 10.53 -6.47
N LEU A 65 3.17 9.92 -5.71
CA LEU A 65 3.59 8.54 -5.94
C LEU A 65 2.44 7.56 -5.76
N GLY A 66 1.62 7.73 -4.73
CA GLY A 66 0.42 6.92 -4.55
C GLY A 66 -0.60 7.10 -5.67
N GLY A 67 -0.79 8.32 -6.16
CA GLY A 67 -1.63 8.61 -7.34
C GLY A 67 -1.10 7.89 -8.59
N LEU A 68 0.20 7.93 -8.85
CA LEU A 68 0.83 7.20 -9.95
C LEU A 68 0.68 5.69 -9.81
N LEU A 69 0.82 5.14 -8.60
CA LEU A 69 0.57 3.72 -8.33
C LEU A 69 -0.88 3.33 -8.57
N ALA A 70 -1.85 4.18 -8.18
CA ALA A 70 -3.27 3.95 -8.45
C ALA A 70 -3.58 3.92 -9.95
N ILE A 71 -3.02 4.86 -10.72
CA ILE A 71 -3.15 4.89 -12.18
C ILE A 71 -2.47 3.66 -12.79
N GLY A 72 -1.24 3.35 -12.38
CA GLY A 72 -0.50 2.18 -12.86
C GLY A 72 -1.24 0.87 -12.57
N TRP A 73 -1.84 0.74 -11.39
CA TRP A 73 -2.70 -0.38 -11.01
C TRP A 73 -3.91 -0.49 -11.94
N LEU A 74 -4.63 0.62 -12.14
CA LEU A 74 -5.83 0.65 -13.00
C LEU A 74 -5.50 0.23 -14.45
N VAL A 75 -4.50 0.88 -15.03
CA VAL A 75 -4.08 0.62 -16.42
C VAL A 75 -3.52 -0.80 -16.57
N GLY A 76 -2.70 -1.26 -15.64
CA GLY A 76 -2.11 -2.60 -15.66
C GLY A 76 -3.16 -3.70 -15.55
N THR A 77 -4.15 -3.52 -14.67
CA THR A 77 -5.21 -4.50 -14.43
C THR A 77 -6.21 -4.52 -15.59
N LEU A 78 -6.63 -3.37 -16.12
CA LEU A 78 -7.55 -3.29 -17.25
C LEU A 78 -6.90 -3.72 -18.57
N GLY A 79 -5.67 -3.32 -18.80
CA GLY A 79 -4.91 -3.61 -20.01
C GLY A 79 -4.31 -5.01 -20.11
N HIS A 80 -4.55 -5.90 -19.15
CA HIS A 80 -3.88 -7.21 -19.04
C HIS A 80 -2.34 -7.13 -19.10
N ARG A 81 -1.77 -5.97 -18.80
CA ARG A 81 -0.34 -5.71 -18.92
C ARG A 81 0.52 -6.53 -17.96
N PHE A 82 -0.03 -6.88 -16.81
CA PHE A 82 0.73 -7.66 -15.82
C PHE A 82 0.90 -9.14 -16.20
N GLY A 83 0.04 -9.69 -17.09
CA GLY A 83 0.08 -11.11 -17.45
C GLY A 83 -0.10 -12.07 -16.26
N LEU A 84 -0.48 -11.55 -15.09
CA LEU A 84 -0.57 -12.28 -13.86
C LEU A 84 -1.93 -12.97 -13.71
N SER A 85 -1.95 -14.11 -13.04
CA SER A 85 -3.22 -14.70 -12.58
C SER A 85 -3.89 -13.79 -11.54
N GLY A 86 -5.20 -13.98 -11.33
CA GLY A 86 -5.95 -13.15 -10.38
C GLY A 86 -5.35 -13.10 -8.97
N TRP A 87 -4.81 -14.21 -8.48
CA TRP A 87 -4.19 -14.29 -7.15
C TRP A 87 -2.86 -13.55 -7.05
N PHE A 88 -2.03 -13.62 -8.10
CA PHE A 88 -0.78 -12.84 -8.13
C PHE A 88 -1.06 -11.34 -8.26
N SER A 89 -2.09 -10.96 -9.03
CA SER A 89 -2.54 -9.56 -9.08
C SER A 89 -3.06 -9.09 -7.70
N ALA A 90 -3.84 -9.92 -7.00
CA ALA A 90 -4.31 -9.63 -5.66
C ALA A 90 -3.14 -9.49 -4.66
N SER A 91 -2.14 -10.38 -4.73
CA SER A 91 -0.94 -10.28 -3.91
C SER A 91 -0.15 -8.98 -4.18
N LEU A 92 0.00 -8.61 -5.45
CA LEU A 92 0.65 -7.35 -5.83
C LEU A 92 -0.07 -6.13 -5.24
N TRP A 93 -1.40 -6.10 -5.34
CA TRP A 93 -2.21 -5.03 -4.76
C TRP A 93 -2.04 -4.94 -3.24
N GLY A 94 -2.15 -6.07 -2.55
CA GLY A 94 -1.92 -6.14 -1.10
C GLY A 94 -0.50 -5.69 -0.71
N GLY A 95 0.51 -6.03 -1.53
CA GLY A 95 1.88 -5.56 -1.37
C GLY A 95 2.01 -4.03 -1.48
N ILE A 96 1.34 -3.41 -2.44
CA ILE A 96 1.32 -1.94 -2.57
C ILE A 96 0.77 -1.30 -1.30
N ILE A 97 -0.34 -1.79 -0.76
CA ILE A 97 -0.93 -1.28 0.48
C ILE A 97 -0.02 -1.55 1.68
N ALA A 98 0.60 -2.73 1.75
CA ALA A 98 1.53 -3.10 2.83
C ALA A 98 2.72 -2.14 2.94
N PHE A 99 3.29 -1.72 1.80
CA PHE A 99 4.39 -0.76 1.76
C PHE A 99 3.97 0.67 2.11
N GLY A 100 2.69 0.96 2.18
CA GLY A 100 2.18 2.29 2.52
C GLY A 100 2.63 2.77 3.90
N ALA A 101 2.56 1.93 4.95
CA ALA A 101 2.97 2.31 6.30
C ALA A 101 4.48 2.60 6.44
N PRO A 102 5.40 1.74 5.97
CA PRO A 102 6.82 2.09 5.94
C PRO A 102 7.09 3.38 5.17
N ALA A 103 6.48 3.56 3.99
CA ALA A 103 6.66 4.78 3.20
C ALA A 103 6.15 6.02 3.94
N TYR A 104 4.98 5.91 4.58
CA TYR A 104 4.43 6.96 5.43
C TYR A 104 5.37 7.32 6.58
N PHE A 105 5.83 6.32 7.33
CA PHE A 105 6.73 6.51 8.47
C PHE A 105 7.97 7.32 8.09
N PHE A 106 8.65 6.93 7.01
CA PHE A 106 9.85 7.64 6.59
C PHE A 106 9.55 9.03 6.03
N ALA A 107 8.41 9.22 5.36
CA ALA A 107 8.03 10.51 4.81
C ALA A 107 7.59 11.52 5.90
N SER A 108 6.87 11.06 6.95
CA SER A 108 6.41 11.92 8.06
C SER A 108 7.50 12.23 9.07
N PHE A 109 8.58 11.45 9.10
CA PHE A 109 9.59 11.46 10.15
C PHE A 109 10.21 12.84 10.40
N GLY A 110 10.51 13.60 9.34
CA GLY A 110 11.10 14.94 9.45
C GLY A 110 10.21 15.91 10.20
N ASN A 111 8.94 16.03 9.80
CA ASN A 111 7.98 16.91 10.44
C ASN A 111 7.69 16.50 11.90
N MET A 112 7.57 15.20 12.17
CA MET A 112 7.30 14.70 13.52
C MET A 112 8.48 14.90 14.46
N ASN A 113 9.72 14.75 13.99
CA ASN A 113 10.90 15.12 14.78
C ASN A 113 10.89 16.61 15.11
N SER A 114 10.62 17.47 14.14
CA SER A 114 10.54 18.93 14.37
C SER A 114 9.48 19.28 15.40
N VAL A 115 8.32 18.62 15.42
CA VAL A 115 7.30 18.77 16.48
C VAL A 115 7.85 18.33 17.85
N GLY A 116 8.47 17.14 17.93
CA GLY A 116 9.05 16.61 19.16
C GLY A 116 10.17 17.49 19.74
N ASP A 117 10.98 18.12 18.88
CA ASP A 117 12.05 19.03 19.27
C ASP A 117 11.52 20.43 19.66
N THR A 118 10.33 20.81 19.19
CA THR A 118 9.71 22.10 19.48
C THR A 118 8.88 22.06 20.78
N PHE A 119 8.06 21.02 20.95
CA PHE A 119 7.08 20.93 22.02
C PHE A 119 7.50 19.91 23.07
N TYR A 120 7.87 20.35 24.26
CA TYR A 120 8.29 19.47 25.37
C TYR A 120 7.22 18.44 25.74
N ASP A 121 5.95 18.86 25.78
CA ASP A 121 4.81 18.02 26.18
C ASP A 121 3.98 17.56 24.96
N TRP A 122 4.61 17.34 23.80
CA TRP A 122 3.88 16.89 22.63
C TRP A 122 3.17 15.55 22.83
N ASN A 123 1.97 15.43 22.30
CA ASN A 123 1.13 14.25 22.47
C ASN A 123 1.45 13.17 21.44
N SER A 124 2.51 12.41 21.66
CA SER A 124 2.93 11.31 20.78
C SER A 124 1.87 10.21 20.64
N GLN A 125 1.08 9.98 21.70
CA GLN A 125 0.02 8.99 21.67
C GLN A 125 -1.11 9.43 20.73
N ALA A 126 -1.59 10.68 20.82
CA ALA A 126 -2.61 11.19 19.93
C ALA A 126 -2.14 11.23 18.48
N ALA A 127 -0.87 11.59 18.23
CA ALA A 127 -0.26 11.50 16.91
C ALA A 127 -0.31 10.07 16.36
N PHE A 128 0.07 9.07 17.16
CA PHE A 128 0.00 7.67 16.75
C PHE A 128 -1.44 7.19 16.52
N GLU A 129 -2.38 7.57 17.37
CA GLU A 129 -3.78 7.18 17.24
C GLU A 129 -4.41 7.67 15.93
N VAL A 130 -4.12 8.92 15.52
CA VAL A 130 -4.67 9.49 14.28
C VAL A 130 -4.12 8.82 13.02
N VAL A 131 -2.89 8.29 13.06
CA VAL A 131 -2.26 7.58 11.93
C VAL A 131 -2.46 6.07 11.97
N SER A 132 -2.89 5.52 13.11
CA SER A 132 -3.03 4.07 13.31
C SER A 132 -3.89 3.36 12.25
N PRO A 133 -4.97 3.96 11.69
CA PRO A 133 -5.74 3.33 10.62
C PRO A 133 -4.91 3.01 9.37
N LEU A 134 -3.90 3.83 9.03
CA LEU A 134 -2.99 3.54 7.92
C LEU A 134 -2.12 2.32 8.22
N TYR A 135 -1.60 2.21 9.43
CA TYR A 135 -0.80 1.05 9.86
C TYR A 135 -1.63 -0.24 9.89
N VAL A 136 -2.86 -0.18 10.39
CA VAL A 136 -3.79 -1.32 10.40
C VAL A 136 -4.12 -1.75 8.96
N LEU A 137 -4.41 -0.81 8.07
CA LEU A 137 -4.70 -1.11 6.67
C LEU A 137 -3.50 -1.73 5.96
N SER A 138 -2.28 -1.23 6.22
CA SER A 138 -1.06 -1.80 5.67
C SER A 138 -0.79 -3.21 6.21
N GLY A 139 -1.00 -3.45 7.50
CA GLY A 139 -0.91 -4.78 8.10
C GLY A 139 -1.90 -5.76 7.48
N ALA A 140 -3.14 -5.34 7.28
CA ALA A 140 -4.16 -6.13 6.57
C ALA A 140 -3.77 -6.38 5.11
N GLY A 141 -3.20 -5.39 4.43
CA GLY A 141 -2.66 -5.52 3.08
C GLY A 141 -1.54 -6.56 2.99
N ALA A 142 -0.62 -6.55 3.95
CA ALA A 142 0.47 -7.53 4.03
C ALA A 142 -0.05 -8.95 4.22
N LEU A 143 -0.97 -9.15 5.16
CA LEU A 143 -1.59 -10.45 5.38
C LEU A 143 -2.34 -10.92 4.13
N PHE A 144 -3.12 -10.07 3.51
CA PHE A 144 -3.83 -10.36 2.28
C PHE A 144 -2.86 -10.73 1.13
N ALA A 145 -1.76 -10.00 0.98
CA ALA A 145 -0.74 -10.28 -0.04
C ALA A 145 -0.14 -11.68 0.13
N ILE A 146 0.21 -12.05 1.37
CA ILE A 146 0.77 -13.37 1.69
C ILE A 146 -0.24 -14.48 1.38
N VAL A 147 -1.48 -14.34 1.84
CA VAL A 147 -2.54 -15.34 1.61
C VAL A 147 -2.80 -15.50 0.10
N ALA A 148 -2.94 -14.40 -0.63
CA ALA A 148 -3.14 -14.44 -2.08
C ALA A 148 -1.96 -15.09 -2.81
N LEU A 149 -0.73 -14.80 -2.39
CA LEU A 149 0.47 -15.41 -2.95
C LEU A 149 0.49 -16.94 -2.73
N VAL A 150 0.22 -17.38 -1.52
CA VAL A 150 0.18 -18.82 -1.18
C VAL A 150 -0.87 -19.54 -2.01
N ILE A 151 -2.09 -18.99 -2.12
CA ILE A 151 -3.15 -19.58 -2.95
C ILE A 151 -2.71 -19.64 -4.42
N GLY A 152 -2.11 -18.59 -4.96
CA GLY A 152 -1.60 -18.55 -6.32
C GLY A 152 -0.55 -19.63 -6.58
N LEU A 153 0.41 -19.81 -5.67
CA LEU A 153 1.46 -20.83 -5.76
C LEU A 153 0.88 -22.25 -5.70
N VAL A 154 -0.08 -22.50 -4.80
CA VAL A 154 -0.76 -23.80 -4.69
C VAL A 154 -1.48 -24.14 -5.99
N GLN A 155 -2.20 -23.18 -6.58
CA GLN A 155 -2.93 -23.39 -7.85
C GLN A 155 -1.97 -23.71 -9.02
N VAL A 156 -0.88 -22.96 -9.15
CA VAL A 156 0.13 -23.21 -10.18
C VAL A 156 0.76 -24.60 -10.01
N SER A 157 1.12 -24.98 -8.77
CA SER A 157 1.70 -26.27 -8.46
C SER A 157 0.73 -27.42 -8.76
N ALA A 158 -0.56 -27.27 -8.45
CA ALA A 158 -1.58 -28.27 -8.74
C ALA A 158 -1.80 -28.43 -10.25
N ALA A 159 -1.81 -27.33 -11.00
CA ALA A 159 -1.93 -27.35 -12.46
C ALA A 159 -0.74 -28.05 -13.14
N ALA A 160 0.48 -27.77 -12.67
CA ALA A 160 1.70 -28.42 -13.17
C ALA A 160 1.69 -29.95 -12.94
N ARG A 161 1.29 -30.39 -11.74
CA ARG A 161 1.15 -31.84 -11.42
C ARG A 161 0.12 -32.54 -12.31
N LYS A 162 -1.01 -31.87 -12.60
CA LYS A 162 -2.06 -32.42 -13.48
C LYS A 162 -1.55 -32.55 -14.92
N ALA A 163 -0.83 -31.55 -15.43
CA ALA A 163 -0.24 -31.58 -16.77
C ALA A 163 0.78 -32.73 -16.92
N GLY A 164 1.64 -32.95 -15.93
CA GLY A 164 2.61 -34.07 -15.91
C GLY A 164 1.92 -35.40 -15.99
N ARG A 165 0.87 -35.65 -15.18
CA ARG A 165 0.12 -36.91 -15.21
C ARG A 165 -0.53 -37.22 -16.58
N VAL A 166 -1.05 -36.18 -17.24
CA VAL A 166 -1.66 -36.31 -18.58
C VAL A 166 -0.58 -36.66 -19.62
N GLY A 167 0.60 -36.05 -19.53
CA GLY A 167 1.74 -36.35 -20.39
C GLY A 167 2.19 -37.81 -20.27
N ASP A 168 2.35 -38.30 -19.04
CA ASP A 168 2.74 -39.67 -18.75
C ASP A 168 1.71 -40.69 -19.25
N ALA A 169 0.41 -40.39 -19.09
CA ALA A 169 -0.67 -41.25 -19.57
C ALA A 169 -0.66 -41.37 -21.12
N ARG A 170 -0.45 -40.25 -21.83
CA ARG A 170 -0.34 -40.25 -23.30
C ARG A 170 0.88 -41.03 -23.79
N ALA A 171 2.03 -40.89 -23.12
CA ALA A 171 3.25 -41.63 -23.47
C ALA A 171 3.04 -43.13 -23.32
N ARG A 172 2.37 -43.60 -22.27
CA ARG A 172 2.05 -45.02 -22.06
C ARG A 172 1.14 -45.58 -23.15
N VAL A 173 0.08 -44.88 -23.54
CA VAL A 173 -0.84 -45.31 -24.59
C VAL A 173 -0.10 -45.45 -25.93
N SER A 174 0.76 -44.47 -26.28
CA SER A 174 1.52 -44.54 -27.54
C SER A 174 2.56 -45.66 -27.58
N ALA A 175 3.07 -46.11 -26.43
CA ALA A 175 4.00 -47.22 -26.32
C ALA A 175 3.32 -48.61 -26.48
N THR A 176 2.02 -48.70 -26.13
CA THR A 176 1.24 -49.96 -26.20
C THR A 176 0.66 -50.22 -27.60
N THR A 177 0.61 -49.20 -28.46
CA THR A 177 0.05 -49.28 -29.82
C THR A 177 1.10 -49.55 -30.93
N ARG A 178 2.36 -49.78 -30.55
CA ARG A 178 3.46 -50.23 -31.42
C ARG A 178 3.78 -51.70 -31.18
#